data_ddea586db76f646609c7f0dfc2abe51a
#
_entry.id   ddea586db76f646609c7f0dfc2abe51a
#
_cell.length_a   1.000
_cell.length_b   1.000
_cell.length_c   1.000
_cell.angle_alpha   90.00
_cell.angle_beta   90.00
_cell.angle_gamma   90.00
#
_symmetry.space_group_name_H-M   'P 1'
#
loop_
_entity.id
_entity.type
_entity.pdbx_description
1 polymer ?
#
loop_
_entity_poly.entity_id
_entity_poly.type
_entity_poly.pdbx_seq_one_letter_code
_entity_poly.pdbx_strand_id
1 'polypeptide(L)'
;MKTVRESTTLYNFLGSHNPYWRLTESSDVLRFSTTETTEPDRTLQLSAEQAARIREMTVITSSLMMSLTVDESDLSVHLVGRKINKREWAGNASAWHDTPAVARDLSHGLSFAEQVVSEAHSAIVILDSRGNIQRFNRLCEDYTGLKEHDVIGQSVFKLFMSRREAAASRRNNRVFFRSGNAYEVELWIPTCKGQRLFLFRNKFVHSGSGKNEIFLICSGTDITEERRAQERLRILANTDSITGLPNRNAMQDLIDHAINHADNNKVGVVYLDLDNFKKVNDAYGHLFGDQLLRDVSLAILSCLEHDQVLARPGGDEFLVLASNTSQSALEAMASRILTRLRLPFRIGLIEVYTSCSVGIALSPEHGSDSTAIIRHADTAMYTAKEGGRGQFCVFTPEMNQRVFEYLWLDTNLRKALENDQLVIHYQPKITWRGEVRSLEALVRWQSPERGLIPPLDFISYAEESGLIVPLGLSLIHI
;
A
#
# COMPACT_ATOMS: atom_id res chain seq x y z
N MET A 1 41.07 9.55 67.99
CA MET A 1 41.86 10.51 67.17
C MET A 1 42.39 9.96 65.83
N LYS A 2 42.50 8.63 65.63
CA LYS A 2 42.89 8.05 64.32
C LYS A 2 41.73 8.07 63.30
N THR A 3 40.52 7.80 63.73
CA THR A 3 39.32 7.67 62.90
C THR A 3 38.94 9.01 62.20
N VAL A 4 39.08 10.14 62.87
CA VAL A 4 38.80 11.47 62.28
C VAL A 4 39.82 11.87 61.20
N ARG A 5 41.07 11.33 61.29
CA ARG A 5 42.10 11.64 60.28
C ARG A 5 41.89 10.87 58.96
N GLU A 6 41.28 9.68 58.96
CA GLU A 6 41.11 8.86 57.75
C GLU A 6 39.90 9.33 56.95
N SER A 7 38.77 9.72 57.59
CA SER A 7 37.63 10.31 56.92
C SER A 7 37.95 11.69 56.32
N THR A 8 38.70 12.52 57.03
CA THR A 8 39.20 13.81 56.52
C THR A 8 40.15 13.60 55.32
N THR A 9 40.91 12.52 55.33
CA THR A 9 41.85 12.17 54.24
C THR A 9 41.13 11.72 52.97
N LEU A 10 40.05 10.94 53.08
CA LEU A 10 39.24 10.52 51.90
C LEU A 10 38.44 11.73 51.35
N TYR A 11 37.92 12.57 52.22
CA TYR A 11 37.21 13.82 51.82
C TYR A 11 38.12 14.76 51.03
N ASN A 12 39.36 14.98 51.51
CA ASN A 12 40.35 15.80 50.83
C ASN A 12 40.81 15.16 49.52
N PHE A 13 40.93 13.83 49.45
CA PHE A 13 41.24 13.11 48.22
C PHE A 13 40.14 13.27 47.18
N LEU A 14 38.85 13.14 47.54
CA LEU A 14 37.72 13.33 46.67
C LEU A 14 37.58 14.79 46.19
N GLY A 15 37.86 15.78 47.06
CA GLY A 15 37.75 17.20 46.76
C GLY A 15 38.88 17.79 45.93
N SER A 16 40.11 17.24 46.07
CA SER A 16 41.30 17.77 45.38
C SER A 16 41.67 17.11 44.10
N HIS A 17 41.23 15.87 43.83
CA HIS A 17 41.70 15.05 42.71
C HIS A 17 40.59 14.63 41.71
N ASN A 18 39.30 14.82 42.06
CA ASN A 18 38.19 14.33 41.27
C ASN A 18 38.41 12.88 40.74
N PRO A 19 38.63 11.94 41.68
CA PRO A 19 39.17 10.60 41.34
C PRO A 19 38.19 9.80 40.51
N TYR A 20 38.75 8.87 39.75
CA TYR A 20 38.03 7.86 39.01
C TYR A 20 37.57 6.74 39.94
N TRP A 21 36.31 6.31 39.86
CA TRP A 21 35.82 5.18 40.66
C TRP A 21 35.44 3.99 39.79
N ARG A 22 35.52 2.78 40.37
CA ARG A 22 35.11 1.51 39.77
C ARG A 22 34.39 0.61 40.76
N LEU A 23 33.33 -0.05 40.25
CA LEU A 23 32.63 -1.13 40.96
C LEU A 23 32.44 -2.31 40.01
N THR A 24 32.66 -3.53 40.50
CA THR A 24 32.44 -4.78 39.73
C THR A 24 31.22 -5.51 40.23
N GLU A 25 30.62 -6.37 39.39
CA GLU A 25 29.44 -7.17 39.72
C GLU A 25 29.71 -8.14 40.91
N SER A 26 30.93 -8.67 41.01
CA SER A 26 31.32 -9.66 41.99
C SER A 26 31.82 -9.11 43.31
N SER A 27 31.87 -7.80 43.47
CA SER A 27 32.45 -7.16 44.69
C SER A 27 31.71 -5.92 45.07
N ASP A 28 31.35 -5.78 46.33
CA ASP A 28 30.76 -4.55 46.91
C ASP A 28 31.83 -3.55 47.37
N VAL A 29 33.01 -3.62 46.79
CA VAL A 29 34.12 -2.71 47.07
C VAL A 29 34.20 -1.64 46.00
N LEU A 30 33.94 -0.37 46.36
CA LEU A 30 34.16 0.77 45.51
C LEU A 30 35.63 1.17 45.55
N ARG A 31 36.27 1.21 44.35
CA ARG A 31 37.69 1.53 44.19
C ARG A 31 37.85 2.91 43.60
N PHE A 32 38.73 3.71 44.18
CA PHE A 32 39.06 5.03 43.68
C PHE A 32 40.52 5.10 43.23
N SER A 33 40.78 5.79 42.13
CA SER A 33 42.12 6.03 41.59
C SER A 33 42.23 7.47 41.05
N THR A 34 43.42 8.04 41.12
CA THR A 34 43.70 9.39 40.55
C THR A 34 43.83 9.35 39.03
N THR A 35 44.05 8.18 38.46
CA THR A 35 44.15 7.91 37.02
C THR A 35 43.29 6.72 36.63
N GLU A 36 42.98 6.54 35.36
CA GLU A 36 42.25 5.35 34.82
C GLU A 36 43.08 4.07 34.90
N THR A 37 44.15 4.03 35.72
CA THR A 37 45.06 2.88 35.84
C THR A 37 44.46 1.76 36.70
N THR A 38 45.06 0.58 36.65
CA THR A 38 44.50 -0.64 37.21
C THR A 38 44.65 -0.79 38.75
N GLU A 39 45.52 -0.03 39.39
CA GLU A 39 45.70 -0.07 40.84
C GLU A 39 44.92 1.01 41.54
N PRO A 40 44.04 0.68 42.50
CA PRO A 40 43.26 1.65 43.23
C PRO A 40 44.10 2.34 44.31
N ASP A 41 44.01 3.68 44.35
CA ASP A 41 44.65 4.49 45.41
C ASP A 41 43.91 4.33 46.74
N ARG A 42 42.57 4.11 46.67
CA ARG A 42 41.69 3.92 47.81
C ARG A 42 40.59 2.90 47.51
N THR A 43 40.12 2.23 48.55
CA THR A 43 39.00 1.30 48.48
C THR A 43 38.01 1.57 49.59
N LEU A 44 36.72 1.39 49.34
CA LEU A 44 35.65 1.54 50.29
C LEU A 44 34.69 0.34 50.18
N GLN A 45 34.37 -0.28 51.32
CA GLN A 45 33.34 -1.29 51.39
C GLN A 45 31.95 -0.63 51.39
N LEU A 46 31.11 -1.07 50.51
CA LEU A 46 29.72 -0.61 50.41
C LEU A 46 28.78 -1.56 51.14
N SER A 47 27.65 -1.08 51.58
CA SER A 47 26.51 -1.94 51.91
C SER A 47 25.89 -2.53 50.64
N ALA A 48 25.20 -3.66 50.80
CA ALA A 48 24.53 -4.31 49.66
C ALA A 48 23.54 -3.36 48.95
N GLU A 49 22.84 -2.49 49.70
CA GLU A 49 21.92 -1.46 49.15
C GLU A 49 22.68 -0.40 48.37
N GLN A 50 23.78 0.11 48.88
CA GLN A 50 24.63 1.11 48.21
C GLN A 50 25.18 0.55 46.89
N ALA A 51 25.70 -0.70 46.92
CA ALA A 51 26.21 -1.37 45.74
C ALA A 51 25.09 -1.61 44.67
N ALA A 52 23.89 -1.99 45.13
CA ALA A 52 22.74 -2.17 44.22
C ALA A 52 22.37 -0.87 43.51
N ARG A 53 22.31 0.27 44.24
CA ARG A 53 22.03 1.58 43.63
C ARG A 53 23.06 1.99 42.58
N ILE A 54 24.34 1.67 42.73
CA ILE A 54 25.36 1.93 41.69
C ILE A 54 25.16 1.00 40.52
N ARG A 55 24.77 -0.26 40.74
CA ARG A 55 24.51 -1.25 39.67
C ARG A 55 23.26 -0.96 38.85
N GLU A 56 22.35 -0.15 39.37
CA GLU A 56 21.20 0.37 38.61
C GLU A 56 21.61 1.45 37.59
N MET A 57 22.81 2.00 37.66
CA MET A 57 23.30 2.94 36.66
C MET A 57 23.36 2.29 35.29
N THR A 58 22.85 2.99 34.30
CA THR A 58 22.78 2.54 32.91
C THR A 58 24.05 2.86 32.13
N VAL A 59 24.09 2.50 30.85
CA VAL A 59 25.23 2.81 29.96
C VAL A 59 25.34 4.29 29.61
N ILE A 60 24.30 5.08 29.85
CA ILE A 60 24.40 6.54 29.78
C ILE A 60 24.98 7.04 31.08
N THR A 61 25.88 8.03 31.01
CA THR A 61 26.44 8.66 32.17
C THR A 61 25.32 9.21 33.07
N SER A 62 25.22 8.71 34.27
CA SER A 62 24.26 9.09 35.28
C SER A 62 24.98 9.60 36.56
N SER A 63 24.28 10.36 37.35
CA SER A 63 24.80 10.82 38.61
C SER A 63 24.05 10.19 39.78
N LEU A 64 24.78 9.80 40.79
CA LEU A 64 24.26 9.21 42.01
C LEU A 64 24.86 9.90 43.22
N MET A 65 23.99 10.39 44.07
CA MET A 65 24.40 10.91 45.36
C MET A 65 24.17 9.86 46.45
N MET A 66 25.18 9.64 47.24
CA MET A 66 25.06 8.68 48.32
C MET A 66 25.90 9.10 49.53
N SER A 67 25.42 8.74 50.70
CA SER A 67 26.22 8.79 51.91
C SER A 67 27.03 7.53 52.02
N LEU A 68 28.33 7.68 52.19
CA LEU A 68 29.27 6.59 52.46
C LEU A 68 29.74 6.72 53.90
N THR A 69 29.59 5.68 54.69
CA THR A 69 30.08 5.66 56.05
C THR A 69 31.54 5.25 56.02
N VAL A 70 32.42 6.15 56.48
CA VAL A 70 33.84 5.91 56.56
C VAL A 70 34.28 6.16 58.02
N ASP A 71 34.78 5.16 58.70
CA ASP A 71 35.25 5.25 60.09
C ASP A 71 34.23 5.98 61.04
N GLU A 72 32.97 5.52 61.06
CA GLU A 72 31.88 6.06 61.87
C GLU A 72 31.45 7.50 61.49
N SER A 73 31.94 8.05 60.38
CA SER A 73 31.56 9.37 59.86
C SER A 73 30.85 9.19 58.53
N ASP A 74 29.71 9.87 58.35
CA ASP A 74 29.01 9.89 57.07
C ASP A 74 29.65 10.92 56.13
N LEU A 75 30.09 10.46 54.99
CA LEU A 75 30.66 11.27 53.92
C LEU A 75 29.70 11.27 52.73
N SER A 76 29.18 12.43 52.37
CA SER A 76 28.38 12.56 51.14
C SER A 76 29.27 12.65 49.93
N VAL A 77 29.04 11.70 48.97
CA VAL A 77 29.82 11.60 47.75
C VAL A 77 28.88 11.68 46.54
N HIS A 78 29.31 12.43 45.57
CA HIS A 78 28.66 12.49 44.25
C HIS A 78 29.44 11.61 43.26
N LEU A 79 28.78 10.55 42.78
CA LEU A 79 29.32 9.66 41.79
C LEU A 79 28.67 10.00 40.42
N VAL A 80 29.49 10.32 39.43
CA VAL A 80 29.07 10.51 38.06
C VAL A 80 29.68 9.39 37.23
N GLY A 81 28.86 8.52 36.66
CA GLY A 81 29.41 7.36 35.96
C GLY A 81 28.38 6.61 35.17
N ARG A 82 28.81 5.50 34.61
CA ARG A 82 27.97 4.64 33.75
C ARG A 82 28.38 3.18 33.85
N LYS A 83 27.51 2.31 33.37
CA LYS A 83 27.87 0.90 33.10
C LYS A 83 28.86 0.83 31.93
N ILE A 84 30.05 0.28 32.16
CA ILE A 84 31.09 0.18 31.14
C ILE A 84 30.92 -1.12 30.32
N ASN A 85 30.54 -2.20 31.00
CA ASN A 85 30.28 -3.50 30.41
C ASN A 85 29.30 -4.29 31.29
N LYS A 86 29.01 -5.55 30.95
CA LYS A 86 28.03 -6.37 31.69
C LYS A 86 28.31 -6.51 33.19
N ARG A 87 29.59 -6.36 33.61
CA ARG A 87 30.06 -6.66 34.98
C ARG A 87 30.74 -5.50 35.68
N GLU A 88 30.75 -4.29 35.08
CA GLU A 88 31.56 -3.20 35.57
C GLU A 88 30.89 -1.84 35.40
N TRP A 89 30.97 -1.01 36.41
CA TRP A 89 30.54 0.39 36.45
C TRP A 89 31.71 1.27 36.80
N ALA A 90 31.83 2.42 36.20
CA ALA A 90 32.91 3.34 36.49
C ALA A 90 32.53 4.81 36.13
N GLY A 91 33.27 5.74 36.70
CA GLY A 91 33.07 7.18 36.48
C GLY A 91 33.97 8.02 37.41
N ASN A 92 33.58 9.27 37.59
CA ASN A 92 34.28 10.22 38.44
C ASN A 92 33.55 10.41 39.77
N ALA A 93 34.28 10.65 40.85
CA ALA A 93 33.73 10.95 42.17
C ALA A 93 34.20 12.31 42.66
N SER A 94 33.31 13.01 43.38
CA SER A 94 33.66 14.27 44.07
C SER A 94 33.05 14.30 45.47
N ALA A 95 33.73 14.96 46.40
CA ALA A 95 33.13 15.26 47.68
C ALA A 95 31.99 16.27 47.50
N TRP A 96 30.93 16.03 48.26
CA TRP A 96 29.76 16.91 48.20
C TRP A 96 29.95 18.10 49.14
N HIS A 97 30.06 19.30 48.59
CA HIS A 97 29.84 20.54 49.31
C HIS A 97 28.44 21.05 49.02
N ASP A 98 27.70 21.41 50.04
CA ASP A 98 26.31 21.88 49.98
C ASP A 98 26.05 22.91 48.86
N THR A 99 25.72 22.41 47.67
CA THR A 99 24.97 23.16 46.68
C THR A 99 23.76 22.32 46.26
N PRO A 100 22.72 22.29 47.11
CA PRO A 100 21.56 21.38 46.90
C PRO A 100 20.79 21.64 45.61
N ALA A 101 20.86 22.84 45.06
CA ALA A 101 20.08 23.22 43.87
C ALA A 101 20.63 22.63 42.58
N VAL A 102 21.92 22.76 42.29
CA VAL A 102 22.53 22.35 41.02
C VAL A 102 22.52 20.83 40.85
N ALA A 103 22.74 20.09 41.93
CA ALA A 103 22.73 18.63 41.87
C ALA A 103 21.31 18.03 41.74
N ARG A 104 20.30 18.67 42.37
CA ARG A 104 18.89 18.31 42.12
C ARG A 104 18.50 18.57 40.66
N ASP A 105 18.86 19.71 40.12
CA ASP A 105 18.55 20.08 38.75
C ASP A 105 19.22 19.12 37.75
N LEU A 106 20.48 18.72 37.99
CA LEU A 106 21.17 17.73 37.12
C LEU A 106 20.56 16.33 37.24
N SER A 107 20.25 15.89 38.47
CA SER A 107 19.59 14.59 38.71
C SER A 107 18.18 14.56 38.12
N HIS A 108 17.41 15.64 38.30
CA HIS A 108 16.10 15.77 37.65
C HIS A 108 16.20 15.82 36.14
N GLY A 109 17.16 16.52 35.56
CA GLY A 109 17.37 16.61 34.13
C GLY A 109 17.74 15.26 33.51
N LEU A 110 18.61 14.48 34.16
CA LEU A 110 19.00 13.15 33.71
C LEU A 110 17.84 12.15 33.85
N SER A 111 17.14 12.14 34.98
CA SER A 111 15.95 11.30 35.19
C SER A 111 14.84 11.62 34.18
N PHE A 112 14.61 12.91 33.92
CA PHE A 112 13.65 13.35 32.92
C PHE A 112 14.06 12.88 31.51
N ALA A 113 15.33 13.02 31.11
CA ALA A 113 15.82 12.56 29.81
C ALA A 113 15.68 11.04 29.63
N GLU A 114 15.98 10.27 30.69
CA GLU A 114 15.77 8.82 30.71
C GLU A 114 14.29 8.45 30.58
N GLN A 115 13.43 9.14 31.29
CA GLN A 115 11.99 8.93 31.23
C GLN A 115 11.44 9.27 29.84
N VAL A 116 11.87 10.37 29.24
CA VAL A 116 11.50 10.74 27.86
C VAL A 116 11.89 9.66 26.84
N VAL A 117 13.08 9.10 26.97
CA VAL A 117 13.54 8.01 26.07
C VAL A 117 12.76 6.71 26.35
N SER A 118 12.49 6.40 27.63
CA SER A 118 11.75 5.19 28.01
C SER A 118 10.30 5.23 27.54
N GLU A 119 9.63 6.37 27.70
CA GLU A 119 8.20 6.57 27.35
C GLU A 119 8.00 7.02 25.90
N ALA A 120 9.06 7.13 25.10
CA ALA A 120 8.96 7.49 23.69
C ALA A 120 8.12 6.47 22.91
N HIS A 121 7.20 6.98 22.07
CA HIS A 121 6.37 6.14 21.18
C HIS A 121 7.14 5.58 19.98
N SER A 122 8.46 5.59 20.01
CA SER A 122 9.36 5.03 19.01
C SER A 122 10.30 4.03 19.64
N ALA A 123 10.60 2.94 18.92
CA ALA A 123 11.62 1.99 19.33
C ALA A 123 13.00 2.64 19.20
N ILE A 124 13.65 2.93 20.32
CA ILE A 124 14.94 3.62 20.34
C ILE A 124 16.04 2.64 20.69
N VAL A 125 17.00 2.51 19.77
CA VAL A 125 18.23 1.73 19.96
C VAL A 125 19.43 2.64 19.71
N ILE A 126 20.40 2.63 20.65
CA ILE A 126 21.65 3.35 20.48
C ILE A 126 22.75 2.33 20.28
N LEU A 127 23.53 2.50 19.20
CA LEU A 127 24.61 1.59 18.83
C LEU A 127 25.96 2.31 18.89
N ASP A 128 27.00 1.53 19.26
CA ASP A 128 28.39 1.95 19.09
C ASP A 128 28.85 1.85 17.63
N SER A 129 30.06 2.30 17.33
CA SER A 129 30.67 2.25 15.98
C SER A 129 30.85 0.81 15.41
N ARG A 130 30.73 -0.22 16.27
CA ARG A 130 30.79 -1.63 15.88
C ARG A 130 29.41 -2.26 15.69
N GLY A 131 28.34 -1.50 16.00
CA GLY A 131 26.95 -1.97 15.94
C GLY A 131 26.54 -2.78 17.17
N ASN A 132 27.20 -2.60 18.32
CA ASN A 132 26.77 -3.19 19.56
C ASN A 132 25.78 -2.24 20.26
N ILE A 133 24.75 -2.83 20.87
CA ILE A 133 23.67 -2.11 21.54
C ILE A 133 24.21 -1.49 22.83
N GLN A 134 24.00 -0.19 22.98
CA GLN A 134 24.33 0.61 24.16
C GLN A 134 23.07 1.02 24.95
N ARG A 135 21.93 1.19 24.27
CA ARG A 135 20.61 1.45 24.84
C ARG A 135 19.53 0.74 24.06
N PHE A 136 18.48 0.32 24.76
CA PHE A 136 17.36 -0.42 24.23
C PHE A 136 16.11 -0.07 25.04
N ASN A 137 15.29 0.88 24.56
CA ASN A 137 14.19 1.43 25.36
C ASN A 137 13.06 0.41 25.59
N ARG A 138 12.13 0.78 26.49
CA ARG A 138 11.01 -0.09 26.88
C ARG A 138 10.17 -0.56 25.71
N LEU A 139 9.93 0.31 24.71
CA LEU A 139 9.16 -0.08 23.53
C LEU A 139 9.88 -1.18 22.71
N CYS A 140 11.20 -1.15 22.63
CA CYS A 140 11.98 -2.23 22.02
C CYS A 140 11.80 -3.55 22.80
N GLU A 141 11.79 -3.49 24.14
CA GLU A 141 11.52 -4.67 24.98
C GLU A 141 10.12 -5.24 24.71
N ASP A 142 9.11 -4.38 24.63
CA ASP A 142 7.70 -4.77 24.40
C ASP A 142 7.49 -5.43 23.02
N TYR A 143 8.24 -5.00 22.00
CA TYR A 143 8.18 -5.60 20.67
C TYR A 143 8.97 -6.91 20.58
N THR A 144 10.13 -6.99 21.19
CA THR A 144 11.05 -8.12 20.99
C THR A 144 10.95 -9.19 22.07
N GLY A 145 10.44 -8.83 23.25
CA GLY A 145 10.47 -9.66 24.45
C GLY A 145 11.83 -9.78 25.11
N LEU A 146 12.85 -9.08 24.57
CA LEU A 146 14.20 -9.07 25.11
C LEU A 146 14.35 -7.90 26.09
N LYS A 147 15.05 -8.10 27.19
CA LYS A 147 15.30 -7.04 28.15
C LYS A 147 16.57 -6.27 27.82
N GLU A 148 16.61 -4.97 28.11
CA GLU A 148 17.76 -4.10 27.84
C GLU A 148 19.04 -4.68 28.41
N HIS A 149 19.03 -5.16 29.67
CA HIS A 149 20.20 -5.73 30.33
C HIS A 149 20.76 -7.00 29.66
N ASP A 150 19.90 -7.74 28.91
CA ASP A 150 20.33 -8.94 28.20
C ASP A 150 20.99 -8.61 26.86
N VAL A 151 20.60 -7.51 26.22
CA VAL A 151 21.04 -7.16 24.86
C VAL A 151 22.18 -6.15 24.81
N ILE A 152 22.42 -5.40 25.89
CA ILE A 152 23.55 -4.45 25.98
C ILE A 152 24.88 -5.14 25.66
N GLY A 153 25.69 -4.51 24.80
CA GLY A 153 26.98 -5.01 24.32
C GLY A 153 26.85 -6.10 23.26
N GLN A 154 25.65 -6.60 22.96
CA GLN A 154 25.46 -7.55 21.85
C GLN A 154 25.31 -6.82 20.53
N SER A 155 25.67 -7.51 19.45
CA SER A 155 25.55 -6.95 18.10
C SER A 155 24.11 -7.01 17.61
N VAL A 156 23.52 -5.85 17.25
CA VAL A 156 22.19 -5.72 16.66
C VAL A 156 22.03 -6.59 15.41
N PHE A 157 23.09 -6.73 14.62
CA PHE A 157 23.08 -7.54 13.40
C PHE A 157 22.95 -9.04 13.66
N LYS A 158 23.39 -9.52 14.83
CA LYS A 158 23.26 -10.93 15.20
C LYS A 158 21.88 -11.26 15.78
N LEU A 159 21.26 -10.28 16.45
CA LEU A 159 20.00 -10.48 17.15
C LEU A 159 18.78 -10.38 16.19
N PHE A 160 18.81 -9.44 15.23
CA PHE A 160 17.63 -9.07 14.48
C PHE A 160 17.73 -9.27 12.97
N MET A 161 18.87 -9.75 12.44
CA MET A 161 19.08 -9.86 11.00
C MET A 161 19.57 -11.24 10.59
N SER A 162 19.15 -11.70 9.42
CA SER A 162 19.74 -12.87 8.78
C SER A 162 21.20 -12.61 8.41
N ARG A 163 21.99 -13.66 8.18
CA ARG A 163 23.41 -13.53 7.79
C ARG A 163 23.62 -12.64 6.56
N ARG A 164 22.72 -12.71 5.59
CA ARG A 164 22.79 -11.93 4.33
C ARG A 164 22.50 -10.46 4.58
N GLU A 165 21.43 -10.15 5.30
CA GLU A 165 21.05 -8.80 5.68
C GLU A 165 22.10 -8.14 6.60
N ALA A 166 22.62 -8.88 7.57
CA ALA A 166 23.67 -8.41 8.46
C ALA A 166 24.95 -8.00 7.70
N ALA A 167 25.33 -8.73 6.64
CA ALA A 167 26.48 -8.38 5.82
C ALA A 167 26.27 -7.06 5.05
N ALA A 168 25.08 -6.87 4.46
CA ALA A 168 24.69 -5.64 3.76
C ALA A 168 24.64 -4.44 4.73
N SER A 169 23.97 -4.62 5.87
CA SER A 169 23.82 -3.56 6.88
C SER A 169 25.14 -3.13 7.50
N ARG A 170 26.08 -4.07 7.76
CA ARG A 170 27.43 -3.71 8.23
C ARG A 170 28.23 -2.92 7.21
N ARG A 171 28.06 -3.21 5.90
CA ARG A 171 28.71 -2.44 4.84
C ARG A 171 28.15 -1.01 4.80
N ASN A 172 26.83 -0.88 4.84
CA ASN A 172 26.16 0.40 4.85
C ASN A 172 26.53 1.23 6.10
N ASN A 173 26.50 0.62 7.30
CA ASN A 173 26.91 1.31 8.52
C ASN A 173 28.33 1.87 8.45
N ARG A 174 29.30 1.12 7.90
CA ARG A 174 30.67 1.64 7.75
C ARG A 174 30.75 2.86 6.85
N VAL A 175 29.97 2.90 5.78
CA VAL A 175 29.88 4.06 4.88
C VAL A 175 29.23 5.24 5.61
N PHE A 176 28.11 5.01 6.31
CA PHE A 176 27.39 6.06 7.03
C PHE A 176 28.18 6.59 8.22
N PHE A 177 28.89 5.76 8.98
CA PHE A 177 29.79 6.21 10.06
C PHE A 177 30.92 7.10 9.53
N ARG A 178 31.32 6.97 8.26
CA ARG A 178 32.31 7.85 7.63
C ARG A 178 31.70 9.16 7.13
N SER A 179 30.46 9.14 6.64
CA SER A 179 29.76 10.33 6.09
C SER A 179 29.14 11.18 7.18
N GLY A 180 28.76 10.61 8.32
CA GLY A 180 28.06 11.31 9.40
C GLY A 180 26.64 11.78 9.08
N ASN A 181 26.12 11.40 7.91
CA ASN A 181 24.78 11.81 7.46
C ASN A 181 23.68 10.95 8.08
N ALA A 182 22.57 11.59 8.43
CA ALA A 182 21.35 10.87 8.81
C ALA A 182 20.79 10.09 7.62
N TYR A 183 20.18 8.92 7.86
CA TYR A 183 19.54 8.12 6.82
C TYR A 183 18.31 7.40 7.36
N GLU A 184 17.39 7.06 6.46
CA GLU A 184 16.20 6.27 6.77
C GLU A 184 16.29 4.89 6.12
N VAL A 185 15.72 3.89 6.79
CA VAL A 185 15.65 2.51 6.27
C VAL A 185 14.40 1.81 6.79
N GLU A 186 13.71 1.09 5.91
CA GLU A 186 12.62 0.20 6.28
C GLU A 186 13.17 -1.22 6.49
N LEU A 187 12.84 -1.82 7.64
CA LEU A 187 13.29 -3.17 7.98
C LEU A 187 12.14 -3.99 8.58
N TRP A 188 12.03 -5.23 8.13
CA TRP A 188 11.18 -6.22 8.78
C TRP A 188 11.89 -6.78 10.01
N ILE A 189 11.28 -6.57 11.17
CA ILE A 189 11.81 -7.02 12.46
C ILE A 189 10.94 -8.16 13.00
N PRO A 190 11.52 -9.31 13.37
CA PRO A 190 10.82 -10.35 14.09
C PRO A 190 10.49 -9.85 15.49
N THR A 191 9.19 -9.84 15.86
CA THR A 191 8.71 -9.42 17.16
C THR A 191 7.91 -10.53 17.83
N CYS A 192 7.59 -10.38 19.12
CA CYS A 192 6.69 -11.29 19.83
C CYS A 192 5.27 -11.32 19.25
N LYS A 193 4.89 -10.30 18.43
CA LYS A 193 3.61 -10.18 17.72
C LYS A 193 3.73 -10.55 16.22
N GLY A 194 4.77 -11.29 15.85
CA GLY A 194 5.07 -11.64 14.44
C GLY A 194 5.97 -10.62 13.76
N GLN A 195 6.08 -10.72 12.43
CA GLN A 195 6.89 -9.81 11.62
C GLN A 195 6.23 -8.43 11.56
N ARG A 196 7.00 -7.37 11.89
CA ARG A 196 6.58 -5.98 11.85
C ARG A 196 7.54 -5.14 11.01
N LEU A 197 7.00 -4.21 10.24
CA LEU A 197 7.77 -3.30 9.40
C LEU A 197 8.06 -2.02 10.17
N PHE A 198 9.33 -1.75 10.41
CA PHE A 198 9.78 -0.52 11.08
C PHE A 198 10.45 0.42 10.10
N LEU A 199 10.09 1.70 10.16
CA LEU A 199 10.85 2.79 9.55
C LEU A 199 11.85 3.32 10.58
N PHE A 200 13.13 3.01 10.39
CA PHE A 200 14.21 3.51 11.22
C PHE A 200 14.76 4.82 10.66
N ARG A 201 14.75 5.85 11.50
CA ARG A 201 15.48 7.12 11.29
C ARG A 201 16.75 7.08 12.11
N ASN A 202 17.88 7.14 11.43
CA ASN A 202 19.19 6.91 12.01
C ASN A 202 20.00 8.22 12.02
N LYS A 203 20.53 8.60 13.19
CA LYS A 203 21.30 9.83 13.35
C LYS A 203 22.58 9.58 14.15
N PHE A 204 23.70 10.17 13.71
CA PHE A 204 24.97 10.09 14.42
C PHE A 204 25.07 11.19 15.47
N VAL A 205 25.59 10.82 16.64
CA VAL A 205 25.82 11.74 17.77
C VAL A 205 27.24 11.51 18.29
N HIS A 206 27.95 12.61 18.53
CA HIS A 206 29.29 12.58 19.11
C HIS A 206 29.19 12.75 20.63
N SER A 207 29.93 11.93 21.38
CA SER A 207 30.07 12.10 22.83
C SER A 207 30.94 13.32 23.12
N GLY A 208 30.44 14.23 23.95
CA GLY A 208 31.18 15.48 24.37
C GLY A 208 32.31 15.24 25.36
N SER A 209 32.54 13.99 25.83
CA SER A 209 33.56 13.66 26.81
C SER A 209 34.86 13.18 26.15
N GLY A 210 35.77 14.08 25.82
CA GLY A 210 37.23 13.84 25.58
C GLY A 210 37.72 12.74 24.64
N LYS A 211 36.97 11.67 24.45
CA LYS A 211 37.13 10.66 23.43
C LYS A 211 36.07 10.88 22.37
N ASN A 212 36.48 11.06 21.15
CA ASN A 212 35.61 11.26 19.98
C ASN A 212 34.81 9.97 19.66
N GLU A 213 33.96 9.52 20.61
CA GLU A 213 33.11 8.35 20.43
C GLU A 213 31.87 8.75 19.64
N ILE A 214 31.59 8.03 18.56
CA ILE A 214 30.43 8.22 17.71
C ILE A 214 29.41 7.13 18.02
N PHE A 215 28.20 7.57 18.32
CA PHE A 215 27.04 6.69 18.52
C PHE A 215 26.03 6.86 17.38
N LEU A 216 25.31 5.78 17.05
CA LEU A 216 24.19 5.79 16.13
C LEU A 216 22.90 5.66 16.92
N ILE A 217 22.07 6.69 16.89
CA ILE A 217 20.70 6.65 17.44
C ILE A 217 19.79 6.16 16.33
N CYS A 218 19.15 5.03 16.53
CA CYS A 218 18.14 4.46 15.65
C CYS A 218 16.78 4.64 16.30
N SER A 219 15.92 5.45 15.69
CA SER A 219 14.52 5.63 16.11
C SER A 219 13.59 4.92 15.13
N GLY A 220 12.95 3.85 15.57
CA GLY A 220 12.07 3.00 14.76
C GLY A 220 10.60 3.27 15.05
N THR A 221 9.82 3.55 14.02
CA THR A 221 8.35 3.64 14.08
C THR A 221 7.77 2.42 13.40
N ASP A 222 6.84 1.71 14.06
CA ASP A 222 6.10 0.61 13.45
C ASP A 222 5.12 1.18 12.42
N ILE A 223 5.36 0.91 11.14
CA ILE A 223 4.53 1.34 10.01
C ILE A 223 3.74 0.19 9.38
N THR A 224 3.66 -0.95 10.06
CA THR A 224 3.07 -2.19 9.52
C THR A 224 1.61 -1.98 9.12
N GLU A 225 0.80 -1.43 10.02
CA GLU A 225 -0.63 -1.23 9.74
C GLU A 225 -0.88 -0.12 8.71
N GLU A 226 -0.06 0.93 8.73
CA GLU A 226 -0.11 2.00 7.72
C GLU A 226 0.20 1.43 6.33
N ARG A 227 1.28 0.65 6.20
CA ARG A 227 1.67 0.02 4.93
C ARG A 227 0.62 -0.98 4.43
N ARG A 228 0.07 -1.79 5.35
CA ARG A 228 -1.02 -2.71 5.02
C ARG A 228 -2.30 -1.99 4.60
N ALA A 229 -2.64 -0.89 5.27
CA ALA A 229 -3.78 -0.06 4.89
C ALA A 229 -3.57 0.59 3.52
N GLN A 230 -2.38 1.10 3.27
CA GLN A 230 -1.98 1.71 2.00
C GLN A 230 -2.05 0.69 0.85
N GLU A 231 -1.55 -0.54 1.06
CA GLU A 231 -1.63 -1.61 0.05
C GLU A 231 -3.08 -2.08 -0.16
N ARG A 232 -3.87 -2.21 0.91
CA ARG A 232 -5.31 -2.50 0.77
C ARG A 232 -6.04 -1.42 -0.03
N LEU A 233 -5.78 -0.14 0.24
CA LEU A 233 -6.35 0.97 -0.53
C LEU A 233 -5.92 0.93 -1.99
N ARG A 234 -4.64 0.60 -2.27
CA ARG A 234 -4.13 0.45 -3.62
C ARG A 234 -4.83 -0.71 -4.37
N ILE A 235 -4.99 -1.85 -3.71
CA ILE A 235 -5.71 -2.99 -4.28
C ILE A 235 -7.17 -2.60 -4.57
N LEU A 236 -7.88 -2.01 -3.60
CA LEU A 236 -9.27 -1.57 -3.77
C LEU A 236 -9.42 -0.51 -4.86
N ALA A 237 -8.46 0.39 -5.01
CA ALA A 237 -8.49 1.43 -6.05
C ALA A 237 -8.22 0.89 -7.47
N ASN A 238 -7.53 -0.26 -7.60
CA ASN A 238 -7.02 -0.74 -8.89
C ASN A 238 -7.56 -2.11 -9.31
N THR A 239 -8.30 -2.83 -8.42
CA THR A 239 -8.82 -4.15 -8.75
C THR A 239 -10.33 -4.25 -8.60
N ASP A 240 -10.94 -5.11 -9.38
CA ASP A 240 -12.34 -5.53 -9.24
C ASP A 240 -12.47 -6.53 -8.08
N SER A 241 -13.39 -6.29 -7.16
CA SER A 241 -13.53 -7.07 -5.94
C SER A 241 -14.08 -8.49 -6.16
N ILE A 242 -14.75 -8.75 -7.28
CA ILE A 242 -15.36 -10.04 -7.59
C ILE A 242 -14.34 -10.97 -8.25
N THR A 243 -13.62 -10.47 -9.25
CA THR A 243 -12.72 -11.27 -10.09
C THR A 243 -11.25 -11.14 -9.70
N GLY A 244 -10.86 -10.09 -8.96
CA GLY A 244 -9.46 -9.77 -8.65
C GLY A 244 -8.67 -9.20 -9.83
N LEU A 245 -9.31 -9.03 -10.98
CA LEU A 245 -8.70 -8.43 -12.17
C LEU A 245 -8.48 -6.92 -11.99
N PRO A 246 -7.61 -6.27 -12.77
CA PRO A 246 -7.57 -4.83 -12.88
C PRO A 246 -8.96 -4.25 -13.12
N ASN A 247 -9.29 -3.15 -12.44
CA ASN A 247 -10.52 -2.43 -12.65
C ASN A 247 -10.38 -1.40 -13.79
N ARG A 248 -11.42 -0.58 -14.02
CA ARG A 248 -11.45 0.44 -15.07
C ARG A 248 -10.27 1.41 -14.99
N ASN A 249 -9.95 1.90 -13.78
CA ASN A 249 -8.88 2.89 -13.60
C ASN A 249 -7.51 2.29 -13.92
N ALA A 250 -7.22 1.10 -13.35
CA ALA A 250 -5.96 0.41 -13.61
C ALA A 250 -5.78 0.06 -15.10
N MET A 251 -6.87 -0.34 -15.78
CA MET A 251 -6.80 -0.65 -17.21
C MET A 251 -6.54 0.59 -18.05
N GLN A 252 -7.15 1.72 -17.70
CA GLN A 252 -6.93 2.98 -18.40
C GLN A 252 -5.45 3.42 -18.32
N ASP A 253 -4.86 3.35 -17.11
CA ASP A 253 -3.44 3.65 -16.90
C ASP A 253 -2.52 2.71 -17.72
N LEU A 254 -2.87 1.42 -17.77
CA LEU A 254 -2.11 0.43 -18.55
C LEU A 254 -2.18 0.71 -20.06
N ILE A 255 -3.36 1.09 -20.59
CA ILE A 255 -3.53 1.44 -21.99
C ILE A 255 -2.73 2.70 -22.33
N ASP A 256 -2.83 3.76 -21.50
CA ASP A 256 -2.07 4.99 -21.71
C ASP A 256 -0.56 4.73 -21.68
N HIS A 257 -0.11 3.90 -20.74
CA HIS A 257 1.29 3.48 -20.70
C HIS A 257 1.70 2.72 -21.97
N ALA A 258 0.88 1.77 -22.42
CA ALA A 258 1.16 0.99 -23.64
C ALA A 258 1.21 1.86 -24.88
N ILE A 259 0.28 2.82 -25.05
CA ILE A 259 0.24 3.77 -26.19
C ILE A 259 1.49 4.66 -26.19
N ASN A 260 1.87 5.22 -25.01
CA ASN A 260 3.00 6.14 -24.88
C ASN A 260 4.36 5.47 -25.11
N HIS A 261 4.47 4.13 -24.98
CA HIS A 261 5.72 3.37 -25.13
C HIS A 261 5.69 2.43 -26.36
N ALA A 262 4.77 2.65 -27.26
CA ALA A 262 4.53 1.70 -28.36
C ALA A 262 5.58 1.73 -29.51
N ASP A 263 6.56 2.63 -29.50
CA ASP A 263 7.67 2.72 -30.50
C ASP A 263 7.26 2.33 -31.95
N ASN A 264 6.18 2.91 -32.49
CA ASN A 264 5.51 2.54 -33.76
C ASN A 264 4.73 1.19 -33.77
N ASN A 265 4.60 0.50 -32.66
CA ASN A 265 3.79 -0.72 -32.58
C ASN A 265 2.33 -0.36 -32.29
N LYS A 266 1.41 -1.23 -32.75
CA LYS A 266 -0.01 -1.04 -32.51
C LYS A 266 -0.40 -1.58 -31.14
N VAL A 267 -1.32 -0.86 -30.50
CA VAL A 267 -1.95 -1.26 -29.24
C VAL A 267 -3.41 -1.58 -29.52
N GLY A 268 -3.85 -2.78 -29.18
CA GLY A 268 -5.21 -3.25 -29.37
C GLY A 268 -6.00 -3.27 -28.07
N VAL A 269 -7.24 -2.82 -28.13
CA VAL A 269 -8.21 -2.94 -27.03
C VAL A 269 -9.40 -3.75 -27.53
N VAL A 270 -9.77 -4.77 -26.76
CA VAL A 270 -10.94 -5.61 -27.03
C VAL A 270 -11.92 -5.43 -25.87
N TYR A 271 -13.09 -4.91 -26.16
CA TYR A 271 -14.18 -4.72 -25.20
C TYR A 271 -15.17 -5.87 -25.34
N LEU A 272 -15.54 -6.49 -24.23
CA LEU A 272 -16.45 -7.62 -24.20
C LEU A 272 -17.58 -7.35 -23.19
N ASP A 273 -18.79 -7.82 -23.52
CA ASP A 273 -19.95 -7.78 -22.64
C ASP A 273 -20.69 -9.12 -22.72
N LEU A 274 -21.06 -9.67 -21.56
CA LEU A 274 -21.76 -10.94 -21.49
C LEU A 274 -23.21 -10.80 -21.87
N ASP A 275 -23.62 -11.49 -22.92
CA ASP A 275 -24.99 -11.45 -23.42
C ASP A 275 -25.98 -12.01 -22.40
N ASN A 276 -27.03 -11.24 -22.10
CA ASN A 276 -28.13 -11.62 -21.19
C ASN A 276 -27.71 -11.95 -19.73
N PHE A 277 -26.58 -11.47 -19.24
CA PHE A 277 -26.11 -11.72 -17.87
C PHE A 277 -27.15 -11.30 -16.80
N LYS A 278 -27.88 -10.21 -17.04
CA LYS A 278 -28.97 -9.77 -16.16
C LYS A 278 -30.01 -10.88 -15.95
N LYS A 279 -30.39 -11.64 -17.01
CA LYS A 279 -31.35 -12.75 -16.89
C LYS A 279 -30.82 -13.86 -15.98
N VAL A 280 -29.52 -14.09 -15.95
CA VAL A 280 -28.88 -15.06 -15.05
C VAL A 280 -29.00 -14.60 -13.59
N ASN A 281 -28.69 -13.31 -13.34
CA ASN A 281 -28.88 -12.72 -12.01
C ASN A 281 -30.35 -12.75 -11.55
N ASP A 282 -31.28 -12.41 -12.43
CA ASP A 282 -32.71 -12.42 -12.11
C ASP A 282 -33.22 -13.84 -11.82
N ALA A 283 -32.67 -14.86 -12.50
CA ALA A 283 -33.08 -16.25 -12.31
C ALA A 283 -32.42 -16.96 -11.11
N TYR A 284 -31.13 -16.71 -10.86
CA TYR A 284 -30.32 -17.49 -9.89
C TYR A 284 -29.74 -16.65 -8.76
N GLY A 285 -29.91 -15.32 -8.80
CA GLY A 285 -29.39 -14.39 -7.79
C GLY A 285 -27.96 -13.93 -8.04
N HIS A 286 -27.57 -12.82 -7.40
CA HIS A 286 -26.31 -12.15 -7.59
C HIS A 286 -25.08 -13.00 -7.22
N LEU A 287 -25.16 -13.83 -6.17
CA LEU A 287 -24.04 -14.70 -5.78
C LEU A 287 -23.70 -15.72 -6.86
N PHE A 288 -24.71 -16.22 -7.58
CA PHE A 288 -24.51 -17.11 -8.71
C PHE A 288 -23.88 -16.37 -9.89
N GLY A 289 -24.35 -15.15 -10.18
CA GLY A 289 -23.74 -14.28 -11.19
C GLY A 289 -22.29 -13.94 -10.89
N ASP A 290 -21.95 -13.65 -9.62
CA ASP A 290 -20.57 -13.41 -9.21
C ASP A 290 -19.66 -14.61 -9.46
N GLN A 291 -20.16 -15.84 -9.22
CA GLN A 291 -19.40 -17.04 -9.52
C GLN A 291 -19.23 -17.22 -11.04
N LEU A 292 -20.29 -16.96 -11.82
CA LEU A 292 -20.21 -16.99 -13.29
C LEU A 292 -19.17 -16.00 -13.81
N LEU A 293 -19.13 -14.79 -13.26
CA LEU A 293 -18.12 -13.77 -13.63
C LEU A 293 -16.68 -14.25 -13.35
N ARG A 294 -16.44 -14.93 -12.22
CA ARG A 294 -15.14 -15.54 -11.92
C ARG A 294 -14.78 -16.61 -12.92
N ASP A 295 -15.71 -17.50 -13.21
CA ASP A 295 -15.46 -18.63 -14.15
C ASP A 295 -15.26 -18.13 -15.59
N VAL A 296 -16.02 -17.11 -16.00
CA VAL A 296 -15.83 -16.41 -17.28
C VAL A 296 -14.46 -15.75 -17.35
N SER A 297 -14.06 -15.05 -16.29
CA SER A 297 -12.74 -14.40 -16.26
C SER A 297 -11.60 -15.39 -16.46
N LEU A 298 -11.66 -16.55 -15.81
CA LEU A 298 -10.69 -17.64 -15.99
C LEU A 298 -10.74 -18.22 -17.41
N ALA A 299 -11.94 -18.35 -17.98
CA ALA A 299 -12.12 -18.82 -19.34
C ALA A 299 -11.51 -17.86 -20.37
N ILE A 300 -11.70 -16.55 -20.21
CA ILE A 300 -11.08 -15.53 -21.07
C ILE A 300 -9.56 -15.57 -20.89
N LEU A 301 -9.05 -15.56 -19.65
CA LEU A 301 -7.61 -15.65 -19.38
C LEU A 301 -6.95 -16.86 -20.07
N SER A 302 -7.64 -18.00 -20.15
CA SER A 302 -7.12 -19.19 -20.83
C SER A 302 -6.99 -19.02 -22.36
N CYS A 303 -7.61 -18.00 -22.94
CA CYS A 303 -7.53 -17.66 -24.36
C CYS A 303 -6.46 -16.61 -24.67
N LEU A 304 -5.89 -15.96 -23.63
CA LEU A 304 -4.93 -14.87 -23.78
C LEU A 304 -3.49 -15.37 -23.80
N GLU A 305 -2.62 -14.57 -24.41
CA GLU A 305 -1.17 -14.75 -24.39
C GLU A 305 -0.58 -14.04 -23.16
N HIS A 306 0.68 -14.36 -22.83
CA HIS A 306 1.29 -13.94 -21.56
C HIS A 306 1.46 -12.42 -21.40
N ASP A 307 1.55 -11.69 -22.49
CA ASP A 307 1.71 -10.21 -22.53
C ASP A 307 0.37 -9.46 -22.66
N GLN A 308 -0.74 -10.19 -22.72
CA GLN A 308 -2.08 -9.60 -22.79
C GLN A 308 -2.70 -9.48 -21.39
N VAL A 309 -3.35 -8.35 -21.14
CA VAL A 309 -3.93 -8.05 -19.82
C VAL A 309 -5.45 -8.05 -19.91
N LEU A 310 -6.09 -8.83 -19.03
CA LEU A 310 -7.54 -8.81 -18.85
C LEU A 310 -7.90 -7.91 -17.67
N ALA A 311 -8.93 -7.09 -17.85
CA ALA A 311 -9.53 -6.27 -16.80
C ALA A 311 -11.06 -6.44 -16.79
N ARG A 312 -11.67 -6.10 -15.65
CA ARG A 312 -13.12 -5.98 -15.51
C ARG A 312 -13.48 -4.58 -15.04
N PRO A 313 -13.99 -3.71 -15.93
CA PRO A 313 -14.42 -2.34 -15.58
C PRO A 313 -15.59 -2.31 -14.60
N GLY A 314 -16.50 -3.27 -14.70
CA GLY A 314 -17.66 -3.42 -13.83
C GLY A 314 -18.78 -4.20 -14.53
N GLY A 315 -19.85 -4.51 -13.81
CA GLY A 315 -21.02 -5.22 -14.39
C GLY A 315 -20.64 -6.56 -15.01
N ASP A 316 -21.04 -6.75 -16.24
CA ASP A 316 -20.77 -7.91 -17.13
C ASP A 316 -19.72 -7.61 -18.21
N GLU A 317 -18.97 -6.50 -18.04
CA GLU A 317 -18.00 -6.01 -19.00
C GLU A 317 -16.58 -6.48 -18.69
N PHE A 318 -15.85 -6.82 -19.75
CA PHE A 318 -14.43 -7.15 -19.69
C PHE A 318 -13.65 -6.37 -20.76
N LEU A 319 -12.39 -6.09 -20.47
CA LEU A 319 -11.45 -5.42 -21.38
C LEU A 319 -10.18 -6.23 -21.53
N VAL A 320 -9.70 -6.41 -22.73
CA VAL A 320 -8.37 -6.98 -22.99
C VAL A 320 -7.49 -5.93 -23.65
N LEU A 321 -6.30 -5.74 -23.09
CA LEU A 321 -5.22 -4.96 -23.67
C LEU A 321 -4.22 -5.90 -24.32
N ALA A 322 -3.86 -5.64 -25.56
CA ALA A 322 -2.78 -6.34 -26.27
C ALA A 322 -1.80 -5.31 -26.84
N SER A 323 -0.55 -5.38 -26.41
CA SER A 323 0.54 -4.56 -26.95
C SER A 323 1.19 -5.25 -28.14
N ASN A 324 1.79 -4.47 -29.04
CA ASN A 324 2.50 -4.99 -30.21
C ASN A 324 1.69 -6.01 -31.03
N THR A 325 0.48 -5.63 -31.40
CA THR A 325 -0.51 -6.54 -32.01
C THR A 325 -0.94 -6.08 -33.40
N SER A 326 -1.71 -6.91 -34.10
CA SER A 326 -2.35 -6.59 -35.37
C SER A 326 -3.86 -6.82 -35.29
N GLN A 327 -4.61 -6.23 -36.20
CA GLN A 327 -6.05 -6.45 -36.30
C GLN A 327 -6.39 -7.94 -36.42
N SER A 328 -5.70 -8.68 -37.31
CA SER A 328 -5.92 -10.12 -37.50
C SER A 328 -5.65 -10.94 -36.23
N ALA A 329 -4.65 -10.57 -35.44
CA ALA A 329 -4.36 -11.22 -34.16
C ALA A 329 -5.48 -10.99 -33.13
N LEU A 330 -6.04 -9.77 -33.07
CA LEU A 330 -7.18 -9.45 -32.20
C LEU A 330 -8.46 -10.16 -32.63
N GLU A 331 -8.73 -10.23 -33.93
CA GLU A 331 -9.87 -10.99 -34.49
C GLU A 331 -9.76 -12.50 -34.18
N ALA A 332 -8.55 -13.05 -34.30
CA ALA A 332 -8.29 -14.45 -33.93
C ALA A 332 -8.49 -14.68 -32.43
N MET A 333 -8.04 -13.72 -31.56
CA MET A 333 -8.28 -13.77 -30.12
C MET A 333 -9.77 -13.69 -29.80
N ALA A 334 -10.49 -12.73 -30.36
CA ALA A 334 -11.93 -12.60 -30.20
C ALA A 334 -12.68 -13.89 -30.59
N SER A 335 -12.30 -14.50 -31.69
CA SER A 335 -12.87 -15.79 -32.17
C SER A 335 -12.61 -16.93 -31.17
N ARG A 336 -11.40 -17.01 -30.59
CA ARG A 336 -11.07 -18.01 -29.54
C ARG A 336 -11.93 -17.77 -28.28
N ILE A 337 -12.08 -16.53 -27.84
CA ILE A 337 -12.90 -16.16 -26.67
C ILE A 337 -14.35 -16.53 -26.92
N LEU A 338 -14.94 -16.14 -28.07
CA LEU A 338 -16.32 -16.48 -28.44
C LEU A 338 -16.56 -17.99 -28.46
N THR A 339 -15.64 -18.74 -29.02
CA THR A 339 -15.72 -20.20 -29.05
C THR A 339 -15.66 -20.81 -27.66
N ARG A 340 -14.79 -20.28 -26.78
CA ARG A 340 -14.62 -20.77 -25.43
C ARG A 340 -15.85 -20.46 -24.55
N LEU A 341 -16.45 -19.28 -24.67
CA LEU A 341 -17.60 -18.87 -23.86
C LEU A 341 -18.92 -19.54 -24.31
N ARG A 342 -19.00 -20.10 -25.50
CA ARG A 342 -20.14 -20.92 -25.94
C ARG A 342 -20.21 -22.28 -25.23
N LEU A 343 -19.12 -22.73 -24.60
CA LEU A 343 -19.12 -23.95 -23.80
C LEU A 343 -19.85 -23.71 -22.47
N PRO A 344 -20.58 -24.73 -21.95
CA PRO A 344 -21.31 -24.56 -20.69
C PRO A 344 -20.40 -24.26 -19.50
N PHE A 345 -20.86 -23.39 -18.62
CA PHE A 345 -20.29 -23.14 -17.31
C PHE A 345 -21.05 -23.94 -16.27
N ARG A 346 -20.33 -24.69 -15.43
CA ARG A 346 -20.93 -25.51 -14.38
C ARG A 346 -20.72 -24.86 -13.02
N ILE A 347 -21.79 -24.32 -12.43
CA ILE A 347 -21.80 -23.71 -11.11
C ILE A 347 -22.62 -24.60 -10.17
N GLY A 348 -21.92 -25.35 -9.31
CA GLY A 348 -22.53 -26.40 -8.51
C GLY A 348 -23.12 -27.52 -9.40
N LEU A 349 -24.44 -27.71 -9.34
CA LEU A 349 -25.17 -28.69 -10.14
C LEU A 349 -25.85 -28.09 -11.39
N ILE A 350 -25.71 -26.78 -11.61
CA ILE A 350 -26.39 -26.05 -12.69
C ILE A 350 -25.41 -25.83 -13.83
N GLU A 351 -25.84 -26.12 -15.04
CA GLU A 351 -25.13 -25.75 -16.27
C GLU A 351 -25.78 -24.53 -16.90
N VAL A 352 -24.93 -23.50 -17.17
CA VAL A 352 -25.36 -22.24 -17.79
C VAL A 352 -24.60 -22.01 -19.08
N TYR A 353 -25.33 -21.64 -20.10
CA TYR A 353 -24.80 -21.22 -21.39
C TYR A 353 -24.83 -19.69 -21.47
N THR A 354 -23.73 -19.10 -21.86
CA THR A 354 -23.62 -17.67 -22.09
C THR A 354 -22.85 -17.41 -23.38
N SER A 355 -22.96 -16.21 -23.90
CA SER A 355 -22.13 -15.72 -25.00
C SER A 355 -21.64 -14.33 -24.65
N CYS A 356 -20.84 -13.74 -25.49
CA CYS A 356 -20.46 -12.34 -25.35
C CYS A 356 -20.50 -11.64 -26.71
N SER A 357 -20.73 -10.34 -26.66
CA SER A 357 -20.52 -9.43 -27.77
C SER A 357 -19.19 -8.73 -27.61
N VAL A 358 -18.44 -8.60 -28.70
CA VAL A 358 -17.04 -8.16 -28.65
C VAL A 358 -16.81 -7.00 -29.62
N GLY A 359 -16.16 -5.95 -29.14
CA GLY A 359 -15.71 -4.83 -29.97
C GLY A 359 -14.18 -4.71 -29.95
N ILE A 360 -13.60 -4.39 -31.07
CA ILE A 360 -12.15 -4.31 -31.27
C ILE A 360 -11.78 -2.92 -31.77
N ALA A 361 -10.81 -2.29 -31.12
CA ALA A 361 -10.21 -1.06 -31.60
C ALA A 361 -8.68 -1.11 -31.49
N LEU A 362 -7.98 -0.38 -32.37
CA LEU A 362 -6.52 -0.30 -32.44
C LEU A 362 -6.04 1.15 -32.36
N SER A 363 -4.97 1.38 -31.65
CA SER A 363 -4.18 2.60 -31.70
C SER A 363 -3.01 2.40 -32.67
N PRO A 364 -2.67 3.41 -33.50
CA PRO A 364 -3.25 4.76 -33.55
C PRO A 364 -4.49 4.91 -34.46
N GLU A 365 -4.89 3.88 -35.23
CA GLU A 365 -5.92 3.97 -36.27
C GLU A 365 -7.29 4.39 -35.71
N HIS A 366 -7.66 3.86 -34.55
CA HIS A 366 -8.96 4.06 -33.93
C HIS A 366 -8.90 4.91 -32.65
N GLY A 367 -7.77 5.59 -32.38
CA GLY A 367 -7.60 6.48 -31.25
C GLY A 367 -6.17 6.63 -30.80
N SER A 368 -5.83 7.80 -30.26
CA SER A 368 -4.48 8.14 -29.79
C SER A 368 -4.34 8.18 -28.26
N ASP A 369 -5.43 7.95 -27.52
CA ASP A 369 -5.46 7.93 -26.07
C ASP A 369 -6.41 6.81 -25.56
N SER A 370 -6.29 6.46 -24.28
CA SER A 370 -7.08 5.38 -23.67
C SER A 370 -8.58 5.65 -23.74
N THR A 371 -9.01 6.88 -23.56
CA THR A 371 -10.43 7.25 -23.57
C THR A 371 -11.06 7.04 -24.94
N ALA A 372 -10.37 7.47 -26.00
CA ALA A 372 -10.85 7.32 -27.36
C ALA A 372 -10.91 5.85 -27.79
N ILE A 373 -9.86 5.08 -27.54
CA ILE A 373 -9.76 3.67 -27.97
C ILE A 373 -10.75 2.78 -27.22
N ILE A 374 -10.95 2.99 -25.92
CA ILE A 374 -11.98 2.27 -25.13
C ILE A 374 -13.37 2.58 -25.65
N ARG A 375 -13.70 3.86 -25.86
CA ARG A 375 -14.98 4.27 -26.39
C ARG A 375 -15.27 3.69 -27.77
N HIS A 376 -14.27 3.61 -28.64
CA HIS A 376 -14.43 3.05 -29.98
C HIS A 376 -14.57 1.52 -29.95
N ALA A 377 -13.86 0.83 -29.04
CA ALA A 377 -14.06 -0.59 -28.81
C ALA A 377 -15.47 -0.87 -28.25
N ASP A 378 -15.97 -0.05 -27.32
CA ASP A 378 -17.35 -0.13 -26.81
C ASP A 378 -18.39 0.08 -27.92
N THR A 379 -18.19 1.11 -28.78
CA THR A 379 -19.06 1.34 -29.95
C THR A 379 -19.12 0.12 -30.88
N ALA A 380 -17.98 -0.51 -31.13
CA ALA A 380 -17.93 -1.72 -31.94
C ALA A 380 -18.62 -2.92 -31.27
N MET A 381 -18.45 -3.07 -29.94
CA MET A 381 -19.14 -4.08 -29.15
C MET A 381 -20.65 -3.91 -29.18
N TYR A 382 -21.13 -2.64 -29.05
CA TYR A 382 -22.54 -2.33 -29.20
C TYR A 382 -23.09 -2.72 -30.57
N THR A 383 -22.35 -2.43 -31.64
CA THR A 383 -22.70 -2.86 -33.01
C THR A 383 -22.76 -4.39 -33.12
N ALA A 384 -21.88 -5.11 -32.44
CA ALA A 384 -21.92 -6.58 -32.38
C ALA A 384 -23.19 -7.10 -31.67
N LYS A 385 -23.67 -6.40 -30.62
CA LYS A 385 -24.94 -6.71 -29.94
C LYS A 385 -26.15 -6.52 -30.86
N GLU A 386 -26.21 -5.40 -31.60
CA GLU A 386 -27.27 -5.13 -32.56
C GLU A 386 -27.27 -6.16 -33.72
N GLY A 387 -26.10 -6.58 -34.17
CA GLY A 387 -25.93 -7.56 -35.24
C GLY A 387 -26.33 -8.99 -34.89
N GLY A 388 -26.90 -9.26 -33.68
CA GLY A 388 -27.41 -10.57 -33.29
C GLY A 388 -26.67 -11.20 -32.11
N ARG A 389 -25.74 -10.51 -31.46
CA ARG A 389 -24.93 -10.98 -30.31
C ARG A 389 -23.99 -12.15 -30.66
N GLY A 390 -23.20 -12.63 -29.72
CA GLY A 390 -22.34 -13.79 -29.88
C GLY A 390 -21.32 -13.68 -31.03
N GLN A 391 -20.90 -12.46 -31.37
CA GLN A 391 -19.98 -12.12 -32.46
C GLN A 391 -19.04 -10.99 -32.07
N PHE A 392 -18.08 -10.69 -32.94
CA PHE A 392 -17.21 -9.52 -32.77
C PHE A 392 -17.38 -8.53 -33.94
N CYS A 393 -17.09 -7.26 -33.68
CA CYS A 393 -16.94 -6.22 -34.67
C CYS A 393 -15.64 -5.46 -34.45
N VAL A 394 -14.98 -5.06 -35.53
CA VAL A 394 -13.88 -4.09 -35.49
C VAL A 394 -14.45 -2.71 -35.73
N PHE A 395 -14.01 -1.74 -34.92
CA PHE A 395 -14.51 -0.37 -35.02
C PHE A 395 -14.27 0.22 -36.42
N THR A 396 -15.27 0.91 -36.92
CA THR A 396 -15.16 1.80 -38.08
C THR A 396 -15.81 3.14 -37.76
N PRO A 397 -15.34 4.26 -38.34
CA PRO A 397 -15.91 5.59 -38.06
C PRO A 397 -17.43 5.69 -38.29
N GLU A 398 -17.97 4.90 -39.26
CA GLU A 398 -19.39 4.88 -39.57
C GLU A 398 -20.25 4.34 -38.41
N MET A 399 -19.67 3.54 -37.51
CA MET A 399 -20.36 3.02 -36.32
C MET A 399 -20.74 4.14 -35.35
N ASN A 400 -19.92 5.17 -35.21
CA ASN A 400 -20.28 6.35 -34.39
C ASN A 400 -21.56 7.00 -34.89
N GLN A 401 -21.73 7.10 -36.20
CA GLN A 401 -22.90 7.73 -36.80
C GLN A 401 -24.17 6.90 -36.48
N ARG A 402 -24.11 5.58 -36.51
CA ARG A 402 -25.23 4.70 -36.14
C ARG A 402 -25.63 4.87 -34.65
N VAL A 403 -24.67 4.96 -33.74
CA VAL A 403 -24.97 5.20 -32.31
C VAL A 403 -25.68 6.54 -32.12
N PHE A 404 -25.24 7.60 -32.80
CA PHE A 404 -25.94 8.90 -32.76
C PHE A 404 -27.33 8.81 -33.35
N GLU A 405 -27.52 8.07 -34.44
CA GLU A 405 -28.86 7.86 -35.02
C GLU A 405 -29.76 7.10 -34.06
N TYR A 406 -29.28 6.06 -33.41
CA TYR A 406 -30.03 5.31 -32.41
C TYR A 406 -30.49 6.17 -31.23
N LEU A 407 -29.58 6.95 -30.65
CA LEU A 407 -29.90 7.88 -29.55
C LEU A 407 -30.91 8.99 -30.00
N TRP A 408 -30.75 9.46 -31.22
CA TRP A 408 -31.68 10.40 -31.79
C TRP A 408 -33.09 9.78 -31.96
N LEU A 409 -33.17 8.55 -32.46
CA LEU A 409 -34.41 7.80 -32.60
C LEU A 409 -35.06 7.55 -31.23
N ASP A 410 -34.31 7.11 -30.20
CA ASP A 410 -34.86 6.87 -28.87
C ASP A 410 -35.52 8.11 -28.29
N THR A 411 -34.87 9.25 -28.41
CA THR A 411 -35.39 10.51 -27.87
C THR A 411 -36.56 11.02 -28.66
N ASN A 412 -36.52 10.98 -30.00
CA ASN A 412 -37.44 11.68 -30.83
C ASN A 412 -38.65 10.84 -31.26
N LEU A 413 -38.54 9.49 -31.34
CA LEU A 413 -39.69 8.64 -31.65
C LEU A 413 -40.72 8.64 -30.50
N ARG A 414 -40.27 8.73 -29.24
CA ARG A 414 -41.18 8.93 -28.07
C ARG A 414 -41.95 10.23 -28.18
N LYS A 415 -41.25 11.33 -28.51
CA LYS A 415 -41.87 12.62 -28.74
C LYS A 415 -42.81 12.62 -29.94
N ALA A 416 -42.47 11.84 -30.98
CA ALA A 416 -43.31 11.72 -32.16
C ALA A 416 -44.65 11.06 -31.87
N LEU A 417 -44.69 10.09 -30.97
CA LEU A 417 -45.94 9.48 -30.48
C LEU A 417 -46.79 10.44 -29.66
N GLU A 418 -46.14 11.31 -28.85
CA GLU A 418 -46.83 12.29 -28.00
C GLU A 418 -47.37 13.52 -28.80
N ASN A 419 -46.75 13.85 -29.94
CA ASN A 419 -47.02 15.09 -30.70
C ASN A 419 -47.65 14.83 -32.08
N ASP A 420 -48.28 13.68 -32.28
CA ASP A 420 -49.00 13.34 -33.52
C ASP A 420 -48.17 13.50 -34.81
N GLN A 421 -46.85 13.17 -34.73
CA GLN A 421 -45.93 13.29 -35.86
C GLN A 421 -45.96 12.08 -36.79
N LEU A 422 -46.73 11.05 -36.47
CA LEU A 422 -46.89 9.84 -37.29
C LEU A 422 -48.09 10.08 -38.24
N VAL A 423 -47.88 9.78 -39.51
CA VAL A 423 -48.92 9.93 -40.55
C VAL A 423 -48.99 8.63 -41.38
N ILE A 424 -50.15 8.36 -41.96
CA ILE A 424 -50.35 7.20 -42.83
C ILE A 424 -50.38 7.68 -44.27
N HIS A 425 -49.52 7.07 -45.09
CA HIS A 425 -49.60 7.19 -46.54
C HIS A 425 -50.22 5.91 -47.11
N TYR A 426 -51.15 6.09 -48.03
CA TYR A 426 -51.82 4.97 -48.68
C TYR A 426 -51.24 4.72 -50.06
N GLN A 427 -50.78 3.47 -50.31
CA GLN A 427 -50.28 3.02 -51.58
C GLN A 427 -51.31 2.14 -52.25
N PRO A 428 -51.80 2.50 -53.47
CA PRO A 428 -52.79 1.68 -54.16
C PRO A 428 -52.14 0.42 -54.74
N LYS A 429 -52.77 -0.73 -54.49
CA LYS A 429 -52.46 -2.01 -55.16
C LYS A 429 -53.39 -2.14 -56.34
N ILE A 430 -52.80 -2.08 -57.53
CA ILE A 430 -53.56 -2.11 -58.79
C ILE A 430 -53.45 -3.49 -59.44
N THR A 431 -54.53 -3.94 -60.12
CA THR A 431 -54.52 -5.12 -60.94
C THR A 431 -53.76 -4.84 -62.23
N TRP A 432 -53.44 -5.88 -63.00
CA TRP A 432 -52.85 -5.76 -64.34
C TRP A 432 -53.75 -5.00 -65.33
N ARG A 433 -55.07 -4.85 -65.00
CA ARG A 433 -56.04 -4.08 -65.80
C ARG A 433 -56.12 -2.60 -65.39
N GLY A 434 -55.29 -2.17 -64.38
CA GLY A 434 -55.27 -0.78 -63.88
C GLY A 434 -56.35 -0.44 -62.84
N GLU A 435 -57.11 -1.43 -62.35
CA GLU A 435 -58.15 -1.19 -61.31
C GLU A 435 -57.52 -1.23 -59.93
N VAL A 436 -57.82 -0.23 -59.05
CA VAL A 436 -57.42 -0.20 -57.65
C VAL A 436 -58.19 -1.28 -56.89
N ARG A 437 -57.53 -2.28 -56.36
CA ARG A 437 -58.15 -3.37 -55.65
C ARG A 437 -58.08 -3.22 -54.13
N SER A 438 -57.03 -2.61 -53.60
CA SER A 438 -56.84 -2.33 -52.19
C SER A 438 -55.79 -1.22 -52.00
N LEU A 439 -55.74 -0.69 -50.80
CA LEU A 439 -54.72 0.29 -50.37
C LEU A 439 -53.84 -0.36 -49.31
N GLU A 440 -52.57 -0.16 -49.42
CA GLU A 440 -51.62 -0.51 -48.32
C GLU A 440 -51.39 0.73 -47.48
N ALA A 441 -51.64 0.64 -46.19
CA ALA A 441 -51.35 1.69 -45.21
C ALA A 441 -49.90 1.62 -44.78
N LEU A 442 -49.17 2.66 -45.08
CA LEU A 442 -47.73 2.71 -44.83
C LEU A 442 -47.46 3.88 -43.90
N VAL A 443 -46.95 3.59 -42.65
CA VAL A 443 -46.58 4.64 -41.69
C VAL A 443 -45.46 5.50 -42.23
N ARG A 444 -45.49 6.78 -41.92
CA ARG A 444 -44.40 7.76 -42.13
C ARG A 444 -44.26 8.61 -40.89
N TRP A 445 -43.04 9.01 -40.57
CA TRP A 445 -42.80 9.92 -39.49
C TRP A 445 -42.46 11.31 -40.04
N GLN A 446 -43.32 12.27 -39.77
CA GLN A 446 -43.14 13.67 -40.13
C GLN A 446 -42.34 14.39 -39.03
N SER A 447 -41.02 14.22 -39.06
CA SER A 447 -40.13 14.85 -38.08
C SER A 447 -39.97 16.34 -38.34
N PRO A 448 -40.10 17.20 -37.32
CA PRO A 448 -39.84 18.65 -37.49
C PRO A 448 -38.39 18.96 -37.90
N GLU A 449 -37.44 18.12 -37.50
CA GLU A 449 -36.01 18.33 -37.73
C GLU A 449 -35.50 17.69 -39.04
N ARG A 450 -36.01 16.47 -39.37
CA ARG A 450 -35.49 15.66 -40.49
C ARG A 450 -36.49 15.49 -41.65
N GLY A 451 -37.67 16.09 -41.52
CA GLY A 451 -38.73 15.94 -42.51
C GLY A 451 -39.36 14.54 -42.49
N LEU A 452 -39.71 14.01 -43.66
CA LEU A 452 -40.40 12.73 -43.78
C LEU A 452 -39.46 11.57 -43.70
N ILE A 453 -39.50 10.78 -42.62
CA ILE A 453 -38.70 9.63 -42.34
C ILE A 453 -39.45 8.37 -42.74
N PRO A 454 -38.84 7.50 -43.56
CA PRO A 454 -39.43 6.22 -43.97
C PRO A 454 -39.43 5.20 -42.85
N PRO A 455 -40.34 4.17 -42.90
CA PRO A 455 -40.47 3.20 -41.84
C PRO A 455 -39.21 2.32 -41.65
N LEU A 456 -38.41 2.08 -42.69
CA LEU A 456 -37.17 1.32 -42.62
C LEU A 456 -36.14 1.92 -41.62
N ASP A 457 -36.20 3.23 -41.40
CA ASP A 457 -35.23 3.93 -40.57
C ASP A 457 -35.60 3.93 -39.09
N PHE A 458 -36.87 3.61 -38.68
CA PHE A 458 -37.30 3.69 -37.30
C PHE A 458 -38.08 2.46 -36.79
N ILE A 459 -38.63 1.59 -37.67
CA ILE A 459 -39.43 0.44 -37.24
C ILE A 459 -38.59 -0.57 -36.46
N SER A 460 -37.39 -0.92 -36.96
CA SER A 460 -36.47 -1.86 -36.25
C SER A 460 -36.18 -1.37 -34.83
N TYR A 461 -35.90 -0.08 -34.67
CA TYR A 461 -35.77 0.57 -33.38
C TYR A 461 -37.04 0.48 -32.51
N ALA A 462 -38.21 0.76 -33.11
CA ALA A 462 -39.50 0.68 -32.40
C ALA A 462 -39.79 -0.76 -31.88
N GLU A 463 -39.39 -1.79 -32.63
CA GLU A 463 -39.53 -3.19 -32.24
C GLU A 463 -38.60 -3.51 -31.06
N GLU A 464 -37.33 -3.14 -31.14
CA GLU A 464 -36.33 -3.39 -30.10
C GLU A 464 -36.62 -2.66 -28.78
N SER A 465 -37.08 -1.40 -28.88
CA SER A 465 -37.43 -0.57 -27.74
C SER A 465 -38.80 -0.83 -27.13
N GLY A 466 -39.62 -1.68 -27.80
CA GLY A 466 -41.01 -1.93 -27.42
C GLY A 466 -41.97 -0.80 -27.80
N LEU A 467 -41.50 0.24 -28.46
CA LEU A 467 -42.30 1.36 -28.93
C LEU A 467 -43.24 1.00 -30.11
N ILE A 468 -42.99 -0.18 -30.72
CA ILE A 468 -43.86 -0.69 -31.80
C ILE A 468 -45.32 -0.87 -31.36
N VAL A 469 -45.54 -1.23 -30.07
CA VAL A 469 -46.91 -1.40 -29.54
C VAL A 469 -47.66 -0.07 -29.43
N PRO A 470 -47.16 0.98 -28.72
CA PRO A 470 -47.82 2.28 -28.71
C PRO A 470 -47.88 2.92 -30.10
N LEU A 471 -46.88 2.67 -30.96
CA LEU A 471 -46.89 3.14 -32.35
C LEU A 471 -48.07 2.51 -33.14
N GLY A 472 -48.24 1.19 -33.05
CA GLY A 472 -49.36 0.49 -33.68
C GLY A 472 -50.72 0.94 -33.17
N LEU A 473 -50.84 1.22 -31.87
CA LEU A 473 -52.06 1.76 -31.29
C LEU A 473 -52.35 3.20 -31.78
N SER A 474 -51.35 4.06 -31.88
CA SER A 474 -51.50 5.41 -32.42
C SER A 474 -51.99 5.39 -33.86
N LEU A 475 -51.51 4.45 -34.69
CA LEU A 475 -51.92 4.33 -36.09
C LEU A 475 -53.37 3.88 -36.29
N ILE A 476 -53.99 3.20 -35.28
CA ILE A 476 -55.40 2.84 -35.31
C ILE A 476 -56.32 4.08 -35.13
N HIS A 477 -55.80 5.08 -34.45
CA HIS A 477 -56.55 6.34 -34.16
C HIS A 477 -56.35 7.42 -35.23
N ILE A 478 -55.39 7.26 -36.13
CA ILE A 478 -55.16 8.15 -37.29
C ILE A 478 -56.01 7.68 -38.45
#